data_59e65ec18d7c311d30890224441c175e
#
_entry.id   59e65ec18d7c311d30890224441c175e
#
_cell.length_a   1.000
_cell.length_b   1.000
_cell.length_c   1.000
_cell.angle_alpha   90.00
_cell.angle_beta   90.00
_cell.angle_gamma   90.00
#
_symmetry.space_group_name_H-M   'P 1'
#
loop_
_entity.id
_entity.type
_entity.pdbx_description
1 polymer ?
#
loop_
_entity_poly.entity_id
_entity_poly.type
_entity_poly.pdbx_seq_one_letter_code
_entity_poly.pdbx_strand_id
1 'polypeptide(L)' 'MKTEIEKLLELVLKRTTWRIESVNRSLKQEKEDLVQEAQKGNTNCVKQICARIEQLERDLTIYNSYKYELEGIMNLGNE' A
#
# COMPACT_ATOMS: atom_id res chain seq x y z
N MET A 1 -20.09 -21.59 11.26
CA MET A 1 -20.30 -20.83 10.00
C MET A 1 -19.98 -19.38 10.21
N LYS A 2 -19.36 -18.76 9.23
CA LYS A 2 -19.06 -17.33 9.27
C LYS A 2 -20.31 -16.53 8.94
N THR A 3 -20.54 -15.45 9.67
CA THR A 3 -21.60 -14.50 9.34
C THR A 3 -21.29 -13.79 8.03
N GLU A 4 -22.28 -13.14 7.44
CA GLU A 4 -22.06 -12.35 6.24
C GLU A 4 -21.14 -11.15 6.49
N ILE A 5 -21.20 -10.58 7.71
CA ILE A 5 -20.32 -9.50 8.13
C ILE A 5 -18.87 -9.98 8.15
N GLU A 6 -18.61 -11.17 8.72
CA GLU A 6 -17.27 -11.75 8.75
C GLU A 6 -16.72 -12.01 7.35
N LYS A 7 -17.56 -12.54 6.45
CA LYS A 7 -17.19 -12.75 5.06
C LYS A 7 -16.85 -11.43 4.36
N LEU A 8 -17.62 -10.39 4.61
CA LEU A 8 -17.38 -9.07 4.05
C LEU A 8 -16.06 -8.49 4.57
N LEU A 9 -15.80 -8.60 5.87
CA LEU A 9 -14.56 -8.14 6.48
C LEU A 9 -13.35 -8.87 5.89
N GLU A 10 -13.46 -10.19 5.69
CA GLU A 10 -12.38 -10.97 5.06
C GLU A 10 -12.10 -10.50 3.63
N LEU A 11 -13.17 -10.21 2.87
CA LEU A 11 -13.03 -9.71 1.51
C LEU A 11 -12.35 -8.35 1.47
N VAL A 12 -12.75 -7.43 2.35
CA VAL A 12 -12.15 -6.10 2.46
C VAL A 12 -10.68 -6.21 2.86
N LEU A 13 -10.36 -7.07 3.82
CA LEU A 13 -8.99 -7.32 4.26
C LEU A 13 -8.14 -7.85 3.11
N LYS A 14 -8.67 -8.80 2.34
CA LYS A 14 -7.98 -9.37 1.19
C LYS A 14 -7.68 -8.29 0.13
N ARG A 15 -8.65 -7.43 -0.16
CA ARG A 15 -8.48 -6.32 -1.11
C ARG A 15 -7.44 -5.32 -0.61
N THR A 16 -7.48 -5.00 0.67
CA THR A 16 -6.52 -4.08 1.29
C THR A 16 -5.10 -4.65 1.22
N THR A 17 -4.93 -5.92 1.54
CA THR A 17 -3.63 -6.61 1.44
C THR A 17 -3.11 -6.58 0.01
N TRP A 18 -3.98 -6.84 -0.96
CA TRP A 18 -3.61 -6.77 -2.38
C TRP A 18 -3.16 -5.37 -2.79
N ARG A 19 -3.84 -4.34 -2.31
CA ARG A 19 -3.45 -2.93 -2.58
C ARG A 19 -2.09 -2.61 -1.97
N ILE A 20 -1.83 -3.09 -0.75
CA ILE A 20 -0.53 -2.91 -0.09
C ILE A 20 0.59 -3.54 -0.93
N GLU A 21 0.39 -4.75 -1.39
CA GLU A 21 1.35 -5.44 -2.25
C GLU A 21 1.58 -4.69 -3.56
N SER A 22 0.51 -4.18 -4.17
CA SER A 22 0.57 -3.41 -5.40
C SER A 22 1.35 -2.11 -5.20
N VAL A 23 1.09 -1.38 -4.12
CA VAL A 23 1.83 -0.15 -3.80
C VAL A 23 3.31 -0.45 -3.55
N ASN A 24 3.62 -1.53 -2.84
CA ASN A 24 5.01 -1.93 -2.59
C ASN A 24 5.76 -2.25 -3.88
N ARG A 25 5.11 -2.91 -4.84
CA ARG A 25 5.71 -3.16 -6.16
C ARG A 25 5.97 -1.85 -6.91
N SER A 26 5.02 -0.93 -6.88
CA SER A 26 5.16 0.38 -7.52
C SER A 26 6.28 1.19 -6.86
N LEU A 27 6.38 1.16 -5.54
CA LEU A 27 7.46 1.83 -4.81
C LEU A 27 8.84 1.29 -5.22
N LYS A 28 8.97 -0.02 -5.31
CA LYS A 28 10.22 -0.65 -5.73
C LYS A 28 10.62 -0.17 -7.13
N GLN A 29 9.68 -0.17 -8.07
CA GLN A 29 9.93 0.28 -9.43
C GLN A 29 10.30 1.76 -9.49
N GLU A 30 9.57 2.62 -8.78
CA GLU A 30 9.86 4.05 -8.75
C GLU A 30 11.24 4.34 -8.14
N LYS A 31 11.64 3.62 -7.11
CA LYS A 31 12.97 3.77 -6.51
C LYS A 31 14.09 3.34 -7.47
N GLU A 32 13.88 2.28 -8.24
CA GLU A 32 14.82 1.87 -9.28
C GLU A 32 14.94 2.93 -10.37
N ASP A 33 13.80 3.48 -10.82
CA ASP A 33 13.76 4.53 -11.82
C ASP A 33 14.45 5.81 -11.30
N LEU A 34 14.26 6.13 -10.01
CA LEU A 34 14.90 7.28 -9.38
C LEU A 34 16.44 7.19 -9.49
N VAL A 35 16.99 6.02 -9.17
CA VAL A 35 18.45 5.80 -9.25
C VAL A 35 18.93 6.00 -10.70
N GLN A 36 18.23 5.42 -11.67
CA GLN A 36 18.59 5.55 -13.08
C GLN A 36 18.54 7.00 -13.56
N GLU A 37 17.46 7.72 -13.26
CA GLU A 37 17.31 9.11 -13.69
C GLU A 37 18.29 10.05 -12.97
N ALA A 38 18.60 9.77 -11.71
CA ALA A 38 19.61 10.53 -10.97
C ALA A 38 20.99 10.37 -11.60
N GLN A 39 21.34 9.15 -12.04
CA GLN A 39 22.61 8.88 -12.71
C GLN A 39 22.73 9.60 -14.05
N LYS A 40 21.61 9.78 -14.74
CA LYS A 40 21.54 10.53 -16.00
C LYS A 40 21.56 12.05 -15.79
N GLY A 41 21.42 12.52 -14.57
CA GLY A 41 21.34 13.96 -14.26
C GLY A 41 20.04 14.61 -14.67
N ASN A 42 18.96 13.82 -14.85
CA ASN A 42 17.67 14.34 -15.30
C ASN A 42 16.85 14.86 -14.11
N THR A 43 17.11 16.12 -13.74
CA THR A 43 16.53 16.74 -12.53
C THR A 43 15.00 16.77 -12.54
N ASN A 44 14.39 17.06 -13.70
CA ASN A 44 12.92 17.12 -13.77
C ASN A 44 12.28 15.76 -13.53
N CYS A 45 12.83 14.70 -14.12
CA CYS A 45 12.32 13.34 -13.89
C CYS A 45 12.54 12.92 -12.43
N VAL A 46 13.68 13.26 -11.83
CA VAL A 46 13.95 12.97 -10.42
C VAL A 46 12.91 13.61 -9.53
N LYS A 47 12.56 14.87 -9.74
CA LYS A 47 11.52 15.56 -8.96
C LYS A 47 10.15 14.89 -9.09
N GLN A 48 9.77 14.51 -10.30
CA GLN A 48 8.50 13.84 -10.55
C GLN A 48 8.44 12.46 -9.88
N ILE A 49 9.52 11.70 -9.96
CA ILE A 49 9.60 10.38 -9.32
C ILE A 49 9.54 10.53 -7.80
N CYS A 50 10.23 11.49 -7.22
CA CYS A 50 10.17 11.75 -5.78
C CYS A 50 8.74 12.07 -5.33
N ALA A 51 8.00 12.87 -6.10
CA ALA A 51 6.61 13.19 -5.78
C ALA A 51 5.72 11.94 -5.81
N ARG A 52 5.91 11.05 -6.80
CA ARG A 52 5.17 9.78 -6.88
C ARG A 52 5.50 8.86 -5.71
N ILE A 53 6.78 8.77 -5.33
CA ILE A 53 7.21 7.97 -4.17
C ILE A 53 6.55 8.48 -2.90
N GLU A 54 6.55 9.79 -2.66
CA GLU A 54 5.90 10.38 -1.48
C GLU A 54 4.41 10.04 -1.43
N GLN A 55 3.72 10.11 -2.58
CA GLN A 55 2.30 9.77 -2.63
C GLN A 55 2.06 8.29 -2.34
N LEU A 56 2.88 7.40 -2.92
CA LEU A 56 2.78 5.96 -2.67
C LEU A 56 3.05 5.62 -1.20
N GLU A 57 4.00 6.30 -0.57
CA GLU A 57 4.28 6.10 0.86
C GLU A 57 3.12 6.54 1.74
N ARG A 58 2.46 7.66 1.39
CA ARG A 58 1.26 8.10 2.09
C ARG A 58 0.12 7.10 1.95
N ASP A 59 -0.09 6.60 0.72
CA ASP A 59 -1.12 5.58 0.45
C ASP A 59 -0.84 4.30 1.24
N LEU A 60 0.41 3.88 1.30
CA LEU A 60 0.82 2.70 2.04
C LEU A 60 0.53 2.84 3.53
N THR A 61 0.80 4.01 4.11
CA THR A 61 0.49 4.29 5.53
C THR A 61 -1.01 4.16 5.78
N ILE A 62 -1.84 4.71 4.90
CA ILE A 62 -3.31 4.64 5.02
C ILE A 62 -3.78 3.18 4.93
N TYR A 63 -3.32 2.42 3.94
CA TYR A 63 -3.72 1.02 3.76
C TYR A 63 -3.26 0.14 4.92
N ASN A 64 -2.06 0.36 5.44
CA ASN A 64 -1.58 -0.38 6.61
C ASN A 64 -2.41 -0.08 7.85
N SER A 65 -2.86 1.16 8.03
CA SER A 65 -3.77 1.53 9.12
C SER A 65 -5.11 0.82 8.99
N TYR A 66 -5.68 0.79 7.79
CA TYR A 66 -6.93 0.05 7.53
C TYR A 66 -6.77 -1.44 7.82
N LYS A 67 -5.70 -2.03 7.35
CA LYS A 67 -5.42 -3.45 7.58
C LYS A 67 -5.36 -3.76 9.08
N TYR A 68 -4.64 -2.93 9.83
CA TYR A 68 -4.52 -3.08 11.28
C TYR A 68 -5.88 -3.02 11.97
N GLU A 69 -6.71 -2.03 11.60
CA GLU A 69 -8.05 -1.87 12.17
C GLU A 69 -8.95 -3.06 11.82
N LEU A 70 -8.92 -3.52 10.58
CA LEU A 70 -9.74 -4.68 10.14
C LEU A 70 -9.34 -5.94 10.88
N GLU A 71 -8.04 -6.19 11.06
CA GLU A 71 -7.54 -7.33 11.82
C GLU A 71 -7.96 -7.25 13.28
N GLY A 72 -7.96 -6.06 13.87
CA GLY A 72 -8.43 -5.83 15.22
C GLY A 72 -9.91 -6.16 15.38
N ILE A 73 -10.74 -5.72 14.43
CA ILE A 73 -12.19 -6.01 14.43
C ILE A 73 -12.43 -7.51 14.30
N MET A 74 -11.72 -8.18 13.39
CA MET A 74 -11.85 -9.63 13.18
C MET A 74 -11.43 -10.42 14.43
N ASN A 75 -10.37 -9.98 15.11
CA ASN A 75 -9.92 -10.63 16.33
C ASN A 75 -10.93 -10.47 17.48
N LEU A 76 -11.57 -9.30 17.58
CA LEU A 76 -12.64 -9.09 18.57
C LEU A 76 -13.84 -10.02 18.31
N GLY A 77 -14.15 -10.26 17.05
CA GLY A 77 -15.24 -11.17 16.68
C GLY A 77 -14.96 -12.63 16.99
N ASN A 78 -13.69 -12.99 17.16
CA ASN A 78 -13.27 -14.37 17.46
C ASN A 78 -13.11 -14.68 18.96
N GLU A 79 -13.29 -13.70 19.80
CA GLU A 79 -13.31 -13.88 21.27
C GLU A 79 -14.74 -14.24 21.76
#